data_a0614b5d8616746152b2f723e4f18f2d
#
_entry.id   a0614b5d8616746152b2f723e4f18f2d
#
_cell.length_a   1.000
_cell.length_b   1.000
_cell.length_c   1.000
_cell.angle_alpha   90.00
_cell.angle_beta   90.00
_cell.angle_gamma   90.00
#
_symmetry.space_group_name_H-M   'P 1'
#
loop_
_entity.id
_entity.type
_entity.pdbx_description
1 polymer ?
#
loop_
_entity_poly.entity_id
_entity_poly.type
_entity_poly.pdbx_seq_one_letter_code
_entity_poly.pdbx_strand_id
1 'polypeptide(L)'
;MTELLRVNFLGIDFRNPLVLASGILGTSPSLMERAAREGAGGITSKSAGPIPRAGHANPVCLAWGNSVINAVGLTNPGCAEELPLLIETKKRLRALRVPLIASLFAGRAQEFGEVAKVIAQAEPDLIEVNISCPNVASDFGTPFSASAGTAAEVTRQVRAAVNLPISVKLAPNVPDIGRIAQAVAAEGADAITAINTVPAMLI
;
A
#
# COMPACT_ATOMS: atom_id res chain seq x y z
N MET A 1 -22.57 19.29 5.87
CA MET A 1 -22.35 17.93 6.46
C MET A 1 -20.91 17.42 6.33
N THR A 2 -20.06 18.02 5.49
CA THR A 2 -18.70 17.57 5.21
C THR A 2 -17.64 17.94 6.26
N GLU A 3 -17.85 18.93 7.09
CA GLU A 3 -16.86 19.33 8.12
C GLU A 3 -16.76 18.38 9.32
N LEU A 4 -17.85 17.73 9.70
CA LEU A 4 -17.91 16.82 10.86
C LEU A 4 -17.09 15.52 10.68
N LEU A 5 -16.76 15.15 9.46
CA LEU A 5 -16.02 13.93 9.15
C LEU A 5 -14.56 14.19 8.77
N ARG A 6 -14.12 15.44 8.75
CA ARG A 6 -12.72 15.77 8.44
C ARG A 6 -11.77 15.17 9.48
N VAL A 7 -10.68 14.63 8.99
CA VAL A 7 -9.60 14.08 9.82
C VAL A 7 -8.28 14.68 9.34
N ASN A 8 -7.49 15.23 10.25
CA ASN A 8 -6.08 15.52 9.99
C ASN A 8 -5.25 14.33 10.49
N PHE A 9 -4.50 13.71 9.61
CA PHE A 9 -3.65 12.58 9.90
C PHE A 9 -2.25 12.82 9.34
N LEU A 10 -1.25 12.88 10.20
CA LEU A 10 0.15 13.20 9.85
C LEU A 10 0.30 14.56 9.14
N GLY A 11 -0.53 15.54 9.47
CA GLY A 11 -0.56 16.84 8.78
C GLY A 11 -1.28 16.82 7.43
N ILE A 12 -1.82 15.68 7.00
CA ILE A 12 -2.57 15.51 5.75
C ILE A 12 -4.06 15.62 6.05
N ASP A 13 -4.77 16.48 5.31
CA ASP A 13 -6.20 16.67 5.46
C ASP A 13 -7.00 15.67 4.63
N PHE A 14 -7.77 14.83 5.32
CA PHE A 14 -8.77 13.92 4.74
C PHE A 14 -10.15 14.50 4.91
N ARG A 15 -10.96 14.55 3.87
CA ARG A 15 -12.35 15.04 3.95
C ARG A 15 -13.27 14.14 4.78
N ASN A 16 -12.90 12.88 4.97
CA ASN A 16 -13.50 11.88 5.84
C ASN A 16 -12.51 10.72 6.09
N PRO A 17 -12.75 9.83 7.07
CA PRO A 17 -11.80 8.75 7.41
C PRO A 17 -11.85 7.54 6.46
N LEU A 18 -12.66 7.54 5.40
CA LEU A 18 -12.74 6.43 4.46
C LEU A 18 -11.59 6.49 3.46
N VAL A 19 -10.71 5.52 3.49
CA VAL A 19 -9.59 5.38 2.56
C VAL A 19 -9.83 4.17 1.66
N LEU A 20 -9.74 4.36 0.34
CA LEU A 20 -9.67 3.24 -0.59
C LEU A 20 -8.38 2.47 -0.34
N ALA A 21 -8.50 1.21 0.07
CA ALA A 21 -7.33 0.34 0.29
C ALA A 21 -6.62 0.00 -1.02
N SER A 22 -5.31 -0.22 -0.93
CA SER A 22 -4.52 -0.79 -2.04
C SER A 22 -5.12 -2.12 -2.50
N GLY A 23 -5.20 -2.33 -3.82
CA GLY A 23 -5.76 -3.57 -4.36
C GLY A 23 -6.32 -3.41 -5.76
N ILE A 24 -7.62 -3.61 -5.93
CA ILE A 24 -8.24 -3.76 -7.25
C ILE A 24 -8.48 -2.41 -7.95
N LEU A 25 -9.00 -1.41 -7.25
CA LEU A 25 -9.38 -0.13 -7.86
C LEU A 25 -8.22 0.88 -7.97
N GLY A 26 -7.09 0.62 -7.34
CA GLY A 26 -5.91 1.48 -7.37
C GLY A 26 -5.01 1.30 -8.60
N THR A 27 -5.52 0.78 -9.72
CA THR A 27 -4.73 0.34 -10.89
C THR A 27 -4.68 1.35 -12.04
N SER A 28 -5.49 2.39 -12.01
CA SER A 28 -5.44 3.44 -13.04
C SER A 28 -5.92 4.79 -12.51
N PRO A 29 -5.45 5.90 -13.10
CA PRO A 29 -5.85 7.25 -12.69
C PRO A 29 -7.37 7.47 -12.73
N SER A 30 -8.06 6.90 -13.72
CA SER A 30 -9.52 7.05 -13.88
C SER A 30 -10.31 6.28 -12.80
N LEU A 31 -9.87 5.08 -12.42
CA LEU A 31 -10.50 4.31 -11.35
C LEU A 31 -10.28 4.97 -9.99
N MET A 32 -9.08 5.46 -9.72
CA MET A 32 -8.75 6.18 -8.50
C MET A 32 -9.53 7.50 -8.38
N GLU A 33 -9.62 8.26 -9.47
CA GLU A 33 -10.46 9.46 -9.53
C GLU A 33 -11.94 9.15 -9.30
N ARG A 34 -12.46 8.07 -9.90
CA ARG A 34 -13.85 7.63 -9.69
C ARG A 34 -14.11 7.33 -8.22
N ALA A 35 -13.25 6.56 -7.56
CA ALA A 35 -13.40 6.28 -6.14
C ALA A 35 -13.41 7.55 -5.28
N ALA A 36 -12.56 8.53 -5.62
CA ALA A 36 -12.57 9.83 -4.98
C ALA A 36 -13.89 10.59 -5.22
N ARG A 37 -14.44 10.58 -6.43
CA ARG A 37 -15.74 11.21 -6.74
C ARG A 37 -16.91 10.56 -6.02
N GLU A 38 -16.86 9.24 -5.81
CA GLU A 38 -17.86 8.46 -5.05
C GLU A 38 -17.74 8.64 -3.52
N GLY A 39 -16.79 9.45 -3.04
CA GLY A 39 -16.77 9.85 -1.63
C GLY A 39 -15.56 9.37 -0.83
N ALA A 40 -14.64 8.61 -1.36
CA ALA A 40 -13.44 8.23 -0.62
C ALA A 40 -12.66 9.46 -0.15
N GLY A 41 -12.27 9.50 1.13
CA GLY A 41 -11.51 10.57 1.76
C GLY A 41 -10.03 10.54 1.43
N GLY A 42 -9.49 9.36 1.11
CA GLY A 42 -8.13 9.14 0.63
C GLY A 42 -8.08 7.96 -0.34
N ILE A 43 -7.05 7.90 -1.18
CA ILE A 43 -6.90 6.87 -2.21
C ILE A 43 -5.53 6.22 -2.10
N THR A 44 -5.50 4.89 -1.92
CA THR A 44 -4.25 4.12 -1.98
C THR A 44 -4.13 3.44 -3.35
N SER A 45 -3.01 3.68 -4.03
CA SER A 45 -2.71 3.05 -5.31
C SER A 45 -2.43 1.55 -5.16
N LYS A 46 -2.44 0.82 -6.27
CA LYS A 46 -1.90 -0.54 -6.32
C LYS A 46 -0.42 -0.53 -5.94
N SER A 47 0.02 -1.52 -5.17
CA SER A 47 1.43 -1.62 -4.79
C SER A 47 2.31 -1.81 -6.02
N ALA A 48 3.23 -0.89 -6.26
CA ALA A 48 4.24 -0.98 -7.32
C ALA A 48 5.46 -1.76 -6.84
N GLY A 49 5.98 -2.65 -7.67
CA GLY A 49 7.22 -3.38 -7.43
C GLY A 49 8.38 -2.85 -8.27
N PRO A 50 9.61 -3.40 -8.08
CA PRO A 50 10.78 -2.97 -8.85
C PRO A 50 10.65 -3.29 -10.34
N ILE A 51 9.99 -4.39 -10.69
CA ILE A 51 9.80 -4.88 -12.06
C ILE A 51 8.33 -5.25 -12.31
N PRO A 52 7.91 -5.32 -13.59
CA PRO A 52 6.56 -5.79 -13.94
C PRO A 52 6.28 -7.20 -13.44
N ARG A 53 5.03 -7.41 -13.00
CA ARG A 53 4.56 -8.72 -12.53
C ARG A 53 3.15 -8.99 -13.08
N ALA A 54 2.98 -10.12 -13.76
CA ALA A 54 1.70 -10.52 -14.35
C ALA A 54 0.64 -10.89 -13.29
N GLY A 55 1.09 -11.38 -12.12
CA GLY A 55 0.20 -11.94 -11.11
C GLY A 55 -0.28 -13.35 -11.48
N HIS A 56 -1.36 -13.79 -10.81
CA HIS A 56 -1.95 -15.11 -11.08
C HIS A 56 -2.96 -15.04 -12.24
N ALA A 57 -3.22 -16.20 -12.86
CA ALA A 57 -4.24 -16.34 -13.89
C ALA A 57 -5.65 -16.13 -13.31
N ASN A 58 -6.53 -15.50 -14.09
CA ASN A 58 -7.93 -15.31 -13.70
C ASN A 58 -8.70 -16.65 -13.62
N PRO A 59 -9.70 -16.76 -12.72
CA PRO A 59 -10.22 -15.73 -11.82
C PRO A 59 -9.35 -15.54 -10.56
N VAL A 60 -8.99 -14.30 -10.25
CA VAL A 60 -8.14 -13.95 -9.08
C VAL A 60 -8.93 -13.43 -7.89
N CYS A 61 -10.23 -13.26 -8.07
CA CYS A 61 -11.14 -12.77 -7.02
C CYS A 61 -12.49 -13.47 -7.15
N LEU A 62 -13.00 -13.99 -6.05
CA LEU A 62 -14.26 -14.73 -5.99
C LEU A 62 -15.09 -14.28 -4.80
N ALA A 63 -16.36 -13.94 -5.04
CA ALA A 63 -17.32 -13.70 -3.97
C ALA A 63 -17.87 -15.05 -3.48
N TRP A 64 -17.92 -15.22 -2.15
CA TRP A 64 -18.43 -16.42 -1.49
C TRP A 64 -19.21 -16.04 -0.24
N GLY A 65 -20.52 -16.24 -0.27
CA GLY A 65 -21.42 -15.76 0.78
C GLY A 65 -21.26 -14.26 1.00
N ASN A 66 -20.96 -13.84 2.22
CA ASN A 66 -20.68 -12.45 2.59
C ASN A 66 -19.19 -12.10 2.58
N SER A 67 -18.37 -12.92 1.95
CA SER A 67 -16.93 -12.79 1.93
C SER A 67 -16.39 -12.68 0.51
N VAL A 68 -15.17 -12.16 0.39
CA VAL A 68 -14.41 -12.14 -0.86
C VAL A 68 -13.07 -12.81 -0.62
N ILE A 69 -12.76 -13.83 -1.42
CA ILE A 69 -11.43 -14.46 -1.43
C ILE A 69 -10.66 -13.99 -2.67
N ASN A 70 -9.37 -13.76 -2.53
CA ASN A 70 -8.54 -13.35 -3.65
C ASN A 70 -7.14 -13.97 -3.63
N ALA A 71 -6.55 -14.08 -4.82
CA ALA A 71 -5.15 -14.45 -5.04
C ALA A 71 -4.62 -13.67 -6.24
N VAL A 72 -4.48 -12.34 -6.09
CA VAL A 72 -4.09 -11.46 -7.21
C VAL A 72 -2.64 -11.63 -7.63
N GLY A 73 -1.72 -11.96 -6.70
CA GLY A 73 -0.32 -12.24 -7.00
C GLY A 73 0.52 -10.99 -7.29
N LEU A 74 0.17 -9.84 -6.70
CA LEU A 74 0.88 -8.56 -6.86
C LEU A 74 1.05 -8.09 -8.31
N THR A 75 0.06 -8.36 -9.18
CA THR A 75 0.10 -7.82 -10.55
C THR A 75 0.31 -6.31 -10.53
N ASN A 76 1.29 -5.83 -11.26
CA ASN A 76 1.65 -4.41 -11.39
C ASN A 76 2.61 -4.20 -12.57
N PRO A 77 2.70 -2.98 -13.14
CA PRO A 77 3.55 -2.70 -14.29
C PRO A 77 5.03 -2.47 -13.95
N GLY A 78 5.41 -2.49 -12.67
CA GLY A 78 6.71 -2.05 -12.19
C GLY A 78 6.72 -0.55 -11.85
N CYS A 79 7.61 -0.12 -10.95
CA CYS A 79 7.62 1.26 -10.45
C CYS A 79 7.91 2.32 -11.53
N ALA A 80 8.68 1.98 -12.56
CA ALA A 80 8.98 2.90 -13.66
C ALA A 80 7.73 3.25 -14.48
N GLU A 81 6.91 2.25 -14.81
CA GLU A 81 5.66 2.44 -15.55
C GLU A 81 4.51 2.92 -14.63
N GLU A 82 4.57 2.64 -13.34
CA GLU A 82 3.61 3.15 -12.36
C GLU A 82 3.79 4.65 -12.09
N LEU A 83 5.01 5.17 -12.16
CA LEU A 83 5.32 6.57 -11.88
C LEU A 83 4.46 7.57 -12.68
N PRO A 84 4.38 7.49 -14.02
CA PRO A 84 3.51 8.40 -14.79
C PRO A 84 2.04 8.27 -14.43
N LEU A 85 1.56 7.08 -14.04
CA LEU A 85 0.19 6.87 -13.59
C LEU A 85 -0.05 7.56 -12.23
N LEU A 86 0.90 7.49 -11.32
CA LEU A 86 0.83 8.17 -10.02
C LEU A 86 0.85 9.70 -10.19
N ILE A 87 1.68 10.24 -11.07
CA ILE A 87 1.74 11.68 -11.37
C ILE A 87 0.37 12.16 -11.89
N GLU A 88 -0.20 11.47 -12.86
CA GLU A 88 -1.52 11.82 -13.39
C GLU A 88 -2.62 11.66 -12.32
N THR A 89 -2.56 10.60 -11.51
CA THR A 89 -3.49 10.40 -10.38
C THR A 89 -3.39 11.54 -9.38
N LYS A 90 -2.17 11.92 -8.97
CA LYS A 90 -1.95 13.04 -8.03
C LYS A 90 -2.58 14.33 -8.53
N LYS A 91 -2.40 14.64 -9.82
CA LYS A 91 -3.00 15.82 -10.46
C LYS A 91 -4.54 15.79 -10.38
N ARG A 92 -5.16 14.65 -10.69
CA ARG A 92 -6.64 14.49 -10.64
C ARG A 92 -7.18 14.59 -9.22
N LEU A 93 -6.54 13.89 -8.27
CA LEU A 93 -6.95 13.88 -6.87
C LEU A 93 -6.77 15.23 -6.18
N ARG A 94 -5.72 15.99 -6.54
CA ARG A 94 -5.50 17.36 -6.05
C ARG A 94 -6.67 18.28 -6.38
N ALA A 95 -7.25 18.17 -7.57
CA ALA A 95 -8.43 18.93 -7.97
C ALA A 95 -9.67 18.59 -7.11
N LEU A 96 -9.72 17.37 -6.57
CA LEU A 96 -10.79 16.89 -5.68
C LEU A 96 -10.48 17.07 -4.18
N ARG A 97 -9.29 17.57 -3.84
CA ARG A 97 -8.77 17.68 -2.45
C ARG A 97 -8.79 16.34 -1.73
N VAL A 98 -8.35 15.28 -2.42
CA VAL A 98 -8.25 13.93 -1.87
C VAL A 98 -6.79 13.51 -1.89
N PRO A 99 -6.19 13.11 -0.75
CA PRO A 99 -4.80 12.68 -0.69
C PRO A 99 -4.56 11.36 -1.44
N LEU A 100 -3.37 11.28 -2.06
CA LEU A 100 -2.85 10.07 -2.69
C LEU A 100 -1.88 9.37 -1.75
N ILE A 101 -2.15 8.10 -1.48
CA ILE A 101 -1.25 7.19 -0.78
C ILE A 101 -0.64 6.27 -1.83
N ALA A 102 0.66 6.38 -2.08
CA ALA A 102 1.34 5.53 -3.05
C ALA A 102 1.86 4.26 -2.37
N SER A 103 1.36 3.10 -2.81
CA SER A 103 1.74 1.81 -2.23
C SER A 103 2.89 1.16 -3.00
N LEU A 104 3.82 0.53 -2.28
CA LEU A 104 4.97 -0.16 -2.84
C LEU A 104 5.24 -1.51 -2.17
N PHE A 105 5.94 -2.38 -2.88
CA PHE A 105 6.54 -3.61 -2.36
C PHE A 105 7.86 -3.92 -3.06
N ALA A 106 8.65 -4.83 -2.49
CA ALA A 106 9.84 -5.36 -3.16
C ALA A 106 10.17 -6.78 -2.67
N GLY A 107 11.15 -7.42 -3.30
CA GLY A 107 11.62 -8.76 -2.94
C GLY A 107 12.81 -8.76 -1.98
N ARG A 108 13.52 -7.63 -1.84
CA ARG A 108 14.66 -7.46 -0.95
C ARG A 108 14.55 -6.16 -0.20
N ALA A 109 15.05 -6.09 1.03
CA ALA A 109 14.93 -4.92 1.88
C ALA A 109 15.48 -3.64 1.22
N GLN A 110 16.61 -3.71 0.55
CA GLN A 110 17.23 -2.58 -0.15
C GLN A 110 16.37 -2.08 -1.33
N GLU A 111 15.74 -3.00 -2.08
CA GLU A 111 14.89 -2.66 -3.22
C GLU A 111 13.66 -1.83 -2.80
N PHE A 112 13.17 -1.99 -1.54
CA PHE A 112 12.09 -1.13 -1.03
C PHE A 112 12.48 0.35 -1.04
N GLY A 113 13.72 0.68 -0.65
CA GLY A 113 14.23 2.04 -0.71
C GLY A 113 14.37 2.55 -2.15
N GLU A 114 14.80 1.70 -3.08
CA GLU A 114 14.92 2.05 -4.50
C GLU A 114 13.56 2.33 -5.14
N VAL A 115 12.57 1.46 -4.91
CA VAL A 115 11.20 1.67 -5.37
C VAL A 115 10.59 2.92 -4.75
N ALA A 116 10.82 3.16 -3.44
CA ALA A 116 10.35 4.35 -2.75
C ALA A 116 10.89 5.64 -3.38
N LYS A 117 12.17 5.68 -3.76
CA LYS A 117 12.77 6.84 -4.47
C LYS A 117 12.09 7.11 -5.81
N VAL A 118 11.71 6.07 -6.54
CA VAL A 118 11.04 6.23 -7.84
C VAL A 118 9.64 6.78 -7.64
N ILE A 119 8.81 6.13 -6.81
CA ILE A 119 7.40 6.56 -6.65
C ILE A 119 7.26 7.90 -5.91
N ALA A 120 8.23 8.27 -5.07
CA ALA A 120 8.26 9.57 -4.40
C ALA A 120 8.31 10.76 -5.39
N GLN A 121 8.79 10.53 -6.62
CA GLN A 121 8.80 11.57 -7.67
C GLN A 121 7.39 11.97 -8.12
N ALA A 122 6.36 11.17 -7.84
CA ALA A 122 4.97 11.54 -8.04
C ALA A 122 4.41 12.47 -6.94
N GLU A 123 5.22 12.81 -5.93
CA GLU A 123 4.84 13.63 -4.78
C GLU A 123 3.53 13.16 -4.09
N PRO A 124 3.41 11.84 -3.75
CA PRO A 124 2.25 11.39 -3.00
C PRO A 124 2.22 12.05 -1.61
N ASP A 125 1.06 12.08 -0.98
CA ASP A 125 0.91 12.65 0.37
C ASP A 125 1.45 11.70 1.45
N LEU A 126 1.39 10.37 1.18
CA LEU A 126 1.85 9.31 2.06
C LEU A 126 2.35 8.13 1.20
N ILE A 127 3.37 7.43 1.68
CA ILE A 127 3.83 6.16 1.10
C ILE A 127 3.34 5.00 1.97
N GLU A 128 2.67 4.01 1.38
CA GLU A 128 2.33 2.75 2.04
C GLU A 128 3.34 1.66 1.67
N VAL A 129 4.09 1.17 2.67
CA VAL A 129 5.08 0.11 2.51
C VAL A 129 4.43 -1.24 2.77
N ASN A 130 4.15 -2.00 1.72
CA ASN A 130 3.50 -3.30 1.81
C ASN A 130 4.51 -4.42 2.04
N ILE A 131 4.73 -4.78 3.31
CA ILE A 131 5.63 -5.88 3.72
C ILE A 131 4.90 -7.22 3.91
N SER A 132 3.61 -7.26 3.67
CA SER A 132 2.68 -8.26 4.22
C SER A 132 2.06 -9.20 3.19
N CYS A 133 2.47 -9.16 1.92
CA CYS A 133 1.81 -9.97 0.90
C CYS A 133 2.18 -11.46 1.02
N PRO A 134 1.23 -12.35 1.34
CA PRO A 134 1.48 -13.78 1.45
C PRO A 134 1.69 -14.47 0.07
N ASN A 135 1.21 -13.84 -1.01
CA ASN A 135 1.20 -14.43 -2.35
C ASN A 135 2.57 -14.39 -3.07
N VAL A 136 3.62 -13.92 -2.42
CA VAL A 136 4.99 -13.87 -2.97
C VAL A 136 6.00 -14.70 -2.17
N ALA A 137 5.55 -15.42 -1.14
CA ALA A 137 6.44 -16.21 -0.29
C ALA A 137 7.26 -17.25 -1.09
N SER A 138 6.69 -17.80 -2.18
CA SER A 138 7.40 -18.75 -3.06
C SER A 138 8.52 -18.10 -3.87
N ASP A 139 8.41 -16.80 -4.20
CA ASP A 139 9.39 -16.10 -5.02
C ASP A 139 10.48 -15.43 -4.16
N PHE A 140 10.08 -14.96 -2.97
CA PHE A 140 10.92 -14.14 -2.10
C PHE A 140 11.17 -14.78 -0.71
N GLY A 141 10.71 -16.02 -0.50
CA GLY A 141 10.82 -16.70 0.79
C GLY A 141 9.78 -16.24 1.81
N THR A 142 10.16 -16.18 3.08
CA THR A 142 9.28 -15.75 4.17
C THR A 142 8.92 -14.26 4.03
N PRO A 143 7.64 -13.87 4.17
CA PRO A 143 7.25 -12.46 4.12
C PRO A 143 8.03 -11.60 5.12
N PHE A 144 8.39 -10.39 4.73
CA PHE A 144 9.11 -9.45 5.61
C PHE A 144 8.34 -9.13 6.90
N SER A 145 7.01 -9.25 6.86
CA SER A 145 6.16 -9.11 8.05
C SER A 145 6.27 -10.26 9.05
N ALA A 146 6.95 -11.37 8.73
CA ALA A 146 7.01 -12.53 9.62
C ALA A 146 7.91 -12.32 10.83
N SER A 147 8.84 -11.36 10.78
CA SER A 147 9.69 -11.03 11.92
C SER A 147 9.86 -9.52 12.13
N ALA A 148 9.99 -9.11 13.38
CA ALA A 148 10.23 -7.73 13.73
C ALA A 148 11.54 -7.18 13.12
N GLY A 149 12.59 -8.00 13.04
CA GLY A 149 13.90 -7.58 12.49
C GLY A 149 13.83 -7.30 10.99
N THR A 150 13.18 -8.16 10.20
CA THR A 150 13.04 -7.94 8.75
C THR A 150 12.11 -6.79 8.43
N ALA A 151 11.03 -6.61 9.19
CA ALA A 151 10.13 -5.46 9.07
C ALA A 151 10.83 -4.14 9.40
N ALA A 152 11.62 -4.11 10.46
CA ALA A 152 12.45 -2.98 10.87
C ALA A 152 13.47 -2.60 9.79
N GLU A 153 14.17 -3.59 9.22
CA GLU A 153 15.17 -3.35 8.17
C GLU A 153 14.53 -2.71 6.92
N VAL A 154 13.39 -3.24 6.44
CA VAL A 154 12.66 -2.64 5.31
C VAL A 154 12.27 -1.19 5.61
N THR A 155 11.74 -0.94 6.81
CA THR A 155 11.33 0.41 7.22
C THR A 155 12.50 1.37 7.21
N ARG A 156 13.66 0.97 7.74
CA ARG A 156 14.91 1.75 7.74
C ARG A 156 15.35 2.10 6.31
N GLN A 157 15.31 1.12 5.38
CA GLN A 157 15.68 1.33 3.98
C GLN A 157 14.77 2.35 3.30
N VAL A 158 13.45 2.28 3.53
CA VAL A 158 12.49 3.25 2.98
C VAL A 158 12.70 4.62 3.63
N ARG A 159 12.84 4.69 4.96
CA ARG A 159 13.06 5.96 5.67
C ARG A 159 14.32 6.67 5.22
N ALA A 160 15.41 5.94 4.99
CA ALA A 160 16.65 6.50 4.46
C ALA A 160 16.52 7.00 3.01
N ALA A 161 15.53 6.52 2.27
CA ALA A 161 15.33 6.81 0.85
C ALA A 161 14.45 8.05 0.61
N VAL A 162 13.51 8.37 1.51
CA VAL A 162 12.49 9.40 1.32
C VAL A 162 12.21 10.19 2.60
N ASN A 163 11.78 11.46 2.44
CA ASN A 163 11.36 12.32 3.54
C ASN A 163 9.83 12.41 3.69
N LEU A 164 9.08 11.73 2.81
CA LEU A 164 7.62 11.69 2.88
C LEU A 164 7.15 10.88 4.10
N PRO A 165 5.95 11.11 4.63
CA PRO A 165 5.35 10.23 5.63
C PRO A 165 5.25 8.80 5.10
N ILE A 166 5.52 7.81 5.97
CA ILE A 166 5.45 6.38 5.65
C ILE A 166 4.49 5.65 6.59
N SER A 167 3.58 4.86 6.00
CA SER A 167 2.78 3.86 6.71
C SER A 167 3.27 2.47 6.34
N VAL A 168 3.46 1.60 7.33
CA VAL A 168 3.85 0.20 7.08
C VAL A 168 2.63 -0.70 7.22
N LYS A 169 2.32 -1.46 6.14
CA LYS A 169 1.17 -2.35 6.11
C LYS A 169 1.53 -3.74 6.59
N LEU A 170 0.93 -4.13 7.71
CA LEU A 170 1.21 -5.36 8.44
C LEU A 170 0.34 -6.54 7.98
N ALA A 171 0.87 -7.75 8.16
CA ALA A 171 0.15 -8.99 7.93
C ALA A 171 -0.62 -9.44 9.19
N PRO A 172 -1.80 -10.09 9.03
CA PRO A 172 -2.57 -10.59 10.17
C PRO A 172 -2.05 -11.91 10.74
N ASN A 173 -1.32 -12.68 9.94
CA ASN A 173 -0.91 -14.05 10.22
C ASN A 173 0.48 -14.15 10.89
N VAL A 174 0.67 -13.37 11.93
CA VAL A 174 1.91 -13.32 12.72
C VAL A 174 1.62 -13.56 14.19
N PRO A 175 2.56 -14.16 14.96
CA PRO A 175 2.32 -14.46 16.37
C PRO A 175 2.05 -13.23 17.23
N ASP A 176 2.72 -12.11 16.93
CA ASP A 176 2.60 -10.85 17.67
C ASP A 176 2.76 -9.66 16.74
N ILE A 177 1.62 -9.15 16.26
CA ILE A 177 1.58 -7.98 15.38
C ILE A 177 2.02 -6.69 16.10
N GLY A 178 1.78 -6.59 17.42
CA GLY A 178 2.15 -5.44 18.22
C GLY A 178 3.67 -5.28 18.28
N ARG A 179 4.41 -6.39 18.43
CA ARG A 179 5.88 -6.38 18.39
C ARG A 179 6.43 -5.92 17.03
N ILE A 180 5.79 -6.32 15.94
CA ILE A 180 6.18 -5.87 14.60
C ILE A 180 5.89 -4.38 14.42
N ALA A 181 4.70 -3.92 14.87
CA ALA A 181 4.34 -2.52 14.84
C ALA A 181 5.33 -1.63 15.61
N GLN A 182 5.74 -2.06 16.80
CA GLN A 182 6.76 -1.37 17.61
C GLN A 182 8.10 -1.29 16.86
N ALA A 183 8.51 -2.40 16.22
CA ALA A 183 9.79 -2.45 15.52
C ALA A 183 9.83 -1.50 14.30
N VAL A 184 8.76 -1.44 13.51
CA VAL A 184 8.70 -0.52 12.35
C VAL A 184 8.57 0.94 12.81
N ALA A 185 7.84 1.22 13.89
CA ALA A 185 7.74 2.56 14.46
C ALA A 185 9.11 3.06 14.96
N ALA A 186 9.90 2.20 15.60
CA ALA A 186 11.25 2.52 16.07
C ALA A 186 12.21 2.88 14.91
N GLU A 187 11.96 2.38 13.71
CA GLU A 187 12.76 2.66 12.51
C GLU A 187 12.18 3.79 11.63
N GLY A 188 11.20 4.53 12.15
CA GLY A 188 10.70 5.75 11.54
C GLY A 188 9.46 5.57 10.65
N ALA A 189 8.65 4.53 10.87
CA ALA A 189 7.29 4.51 10.34
C ALA A 189 6.45 5.56 11.08
N ASP A 190 5.81 6.46 10.32
CA ASP A 190 4.95 7.50 10.88
C ASP A 190 3.54 6.97 11.18
N ALA A 191 3.15 5.87 10.54
CA ALA A 191 1.85 5.22 10.69
C ALA A 191 1.93 3.71 10.45
N ILE A 192 0.85 3.04 10.84
CA ILE A 192 0.62 1.60 10.62
C ILE A 192 -0.67 1.41 9.85
N THR A 193 -0.63 0.61 8.79
CA THR A 193 -1.83 0.08 8.14
C THR A 193 -2.09 -1.34 8.66
N ALA A 194 -3.17 -1.53 9.38
CA ALA A 194 -3.62 -2.84 9.85
C ALA A 194 -4.97 -3.16 9.21
N ILE A 195 -5.05 -4.21 8.48
CA ILE A 195 -4.12 -5.27 8.09
C ILE A 195 -4.28 -5.64 6.62
N ASN A 196 -3.35 -6.43 6.05
CA ASN A 196 -3.56 -7.07 4.76
C ASN A 196 -4.59 -8.19 4.89
N THR A 197 -4.97 -8.83 3.78
CA THR A 197 -5.95 -9.92 3.75
C THR A 197 -5.55 -11.09 4.68
N VAL A 198 -6.55 -11.65 5.35
CA VAL A 198 -6.39 -12.85 6.19
C VAL A 198 -6.23 -14.06 5.26
N PRO A 199 -5.22 -14.93 5.47
CA PRO A 199 -5.11 -16.18 4.73
C PRO A 199 -6.36 -17.05 4.92
N ALA A 200 -6.89 -17.55 3.81
CA ALA A 200 -8.09 -18.38 3.80
C ALA A 200 -8.02 -19.44 2.71
N MET A 201 -8.79 -20.49 2.85
CA MET A 201 -8.98 -21.55 1.86
C MET A 201 -10.47 -21.82 1.71
N LEU A 202 -10.91 -21.92 0.46
CA LEU A 202 -12.27 -22.37 0.13
C LEU A 202 -12.22 -23.88 -0.16
N ILE A 203 -13.07 -24.66 0.49
CA ILE A 203 -13.22 -26.10 0.32
C ILE A 203 -14.60 -26.39 -0.25
#